data_cd5aeb96a964869ca1eec975e00b713d
#
_entry.id   cd5aeb96a964869ca1eec975e00b713d
#
_cell.length_a   1.000
_cell.length_b   1.000
_cell.length_c   1.000
_cell.angle_alpha   90.00
_cell.angle_beta   90.00
_cell.angle_gamma   90.00
#
_symmetry.space_group_name_H-M   'P 1'
#
loop_
_entity.id
_entity.type
_entity.pdbx_description
1 polymer ?
#
loop_
_entity_poly.entity_id
_entity_poly.type
_entity_poly.pdbx_seq_one_letter_code
_entity_poly.pdbx_strand_id
1 'polypeptide(L)'
;MARFVAADASPLIGLATVEALELLRDLFGTVMITRLVKDEVAGEPDRPGARELDAAMRAGWLRVAPAPPETWQLTGIDAGEASTIALAAQHEDALVLMDDALGAAQAAGRGLEVLGLAGLLLAAKRARLIDAVQPLVARLARRGFTMPEDVRSALLREAGER
;
A
#
# COMPACT_ATOMS: atom_id res chain seq x y z
N MET A 1 -5.15 17.85 9.95
CA MET A 1 -3.83 17.21 10.04
C MET A 1 -3.82 15.95 9.21
N ALA A 2 -2.71 15.72 8.53
CA ALA A 2 -2.56 14.50 7.76
C ALA A 2 -2.45 13.29 8.68
N ARG A 3 -3.10 12.19 8.32
CA ARG A 3 -2.99 10.93 9.04
C ARG A 3 -1.57 10.37 8.89
N PHE A 4 -1.17 9.56 9.86
CA PHE A 4 0.02 8.73 9.70
C PHE A 4 -0.34 7.54 8.79
N VAL A 5 0.40 7.39 7.69
CA VAL A 5 0.15 6.31 6.72
C VAL A 5 1.41 5.46 6.63
N ALA A 6 1.28 4.18 6.92
CA ALA A 6 2.35 3.21 6.82
C ALA A 6 2.02 2.21 5.70
N ALA A 7 2.95 1.96 4.79
CA ALA A 7 2.73 1.08 3.66
C ALA A 7 3.63 -0.15 3.70
N ASP A 8 3.03 -1.30 3.41
CA ASP A 8 3.75 -2.53 3.12
C ASP A 8 4.25 -2.53 1.68
N ALA A 9 5.16 -3.45 1.36
CA ALA A 9 5.81 -3.51 0.05
C ALA A 9 4.83 -3.82 -1.08
N SER A 10 3.90 -4.75 -0.88
CA SER A 10 3.04 -5.26 -1.95
C SER A 10 2.20 -4.19 -2.66
N PRO A 11 1.44 -3.34 -1.96
CA PRO A 11 0.69 -2.28 -2.65
C PRO A 11 1.61 -1.25 -3.31
N LEU A 12 2.78 -0.97 -2.73
CA LEU A 12 3.76 -0.05 -3.32
C LEU A 12 4.27 -0.59 -4.66
N ILE A 13 4.70 -1.85 -4.67
CA ILE A 13 5.23 -2.49 -5.87
C ILE A 13 4.13 -2.58 -6.94
N GLY A 14 2.93 -2.98 -6.54
CA GLY A 14 1.79 -3.07 -7.47
C GLY A 14 1.51 -1.75 -8.17
N LEU A 15 1.35 -0.67 -7.42
CA LEU A 15 1.09 0.65 -7.99
C LEU A 15 2.27 1.14 -8.84
N ALA A 16 3.50 0.92 -8.39
CA ALA A 16 4.68 1.35 -9.13
C ALA A 16 4.79 0.63 -10.49
N THR A 17 4.47 -0.66 -10.56
CA THR A 17 4.57 -1.42 -11.81
C THR A 17 3.57 -0.98 -12.86
N VAL A 18 2.48 -0.32 -12.49
CA VAL A 18 1.48 0.22 -13.41
C VAL A 18 1.54 1.75 -13.51
N GLU A 19 2.64 2.34 -13.04
CA GLU A 19 2.88 3.78 -13.12
C GLU A 19 1.82 4.62 -12.40
N ALA A 20 1.30 4.09 -11.28
CA ALA A 20 0.25 4.73 -10.49
C ALA A 20 0.68 5.04 -9.05
N LEU A 21 1.98 4.96 -8.74
CA LEU A 21 2.46 5.15 -7.37
C LEU A 21 2.14 6.55 -6.82
N GLU A 22 2.16 7.57 -7.69
CA GLU A 22 1.90 8.95 -7.28
C GLU A 22 0.48 9.19 -6.76
N LEU A 23 -0.43 8.27 -7.01
CA LEU A 23 -1.76 8.33 -6.40
C LEU A 23 -1.67 8.37 -4.87
N LEU A 24 -0.67 7.70 -4.29
CA LEU A 24 -0.47 7.70 -2.83
C LEU A 24 -0.08 9.08 -2.32
N ARG A 25 0.81 9.78 -3.04
CA ARG A 25 1.16 11.16 -2.71
C ARG A 25 -0.07 12.07 -2.80
N ASP A 26 -0.84 11.93 -3.86
CA ASP A 26 -2.01 12.78 -4.09
C ASP A 26 -3.13 12.52 -3.07
N LEU A 27 -3.25 11.26 -2.60
CA LEU A 27 -4.25 10.90 -1.59
C LEU A 27 -3.80 11.28 -0.17
N PHE A 28 -2.53 11.06 0.17
CA PHE A 28 -2.09 11.08 1.58
C PHE A 28 -1.00 12.09 1.90
N GLY A 29 -0.35 12.65 0.89
CA GLY A 29 0.81 13.51 1.07
C GLY A 29 2.07 12.69 1.36
N THR A 30 2.32 12.35 2.61
CA THR A 30 3.49 11.56 3.02
C THR A 30 3.06 10.14 3.36
N VAL A 31 3.85 9.18 2.88
CA VAL A 31 3.67 7.76 3.19
C VAL A 31 4.97 7.25 3.82
N MET A 32 4.85 6.54 4.94
CA MET A 32 5.98 6.00 5.69
C MET A 32 6.16 4.53 5.40
N ILE A 33 7.40 4.09 5.32
CA ILE A 33 7.76 2.68 5.21
C ILE A 33 8.81 2.34 6.26
N THR A 34 8.86 1.08 6.65
CA THR A 34 9.92 0.60 7.53
C THR A 34 11.19 0.34 6.75
N ARG A 35 12.32 0.19 7.45
CA ARG A 35 13.59 -0.20 6.83
C ARG A 35 13.47 -1.55 6.14
N LEU A 36 12.73 -2.50 6.73
CA LEU A 36 12.52 -3.82 6.14
C LEU A 36 11.76 -3.72 4.82
N VAL A 37 10.73 -2.89 4.76
CA VAL A 37 9.97 -2.66 3.52
C VAL A 37 10.86 -1.96 2.49
N LYS A 38 11.65 -0.97 2.90
CA LYS A 38 12.60 -0.33 1.99
C LYS A 38 13.55 -1.34 1.36
N ASP A 39 14.14 -2.22 2.18
CA ASP A 39 15.09 -3.22 1.69
C ASP A 39 14.41 -4.16 0.69
N GLU A 40 13.16 -4.53 0.93
CA GLU A 40 12.39 -5.37 0.02
C GLU A 40 12.11 -4.67 -1.32
N VAL A 41 11.67 -3.42 -1.30
CA VAL A 41 11.35 -2.70 -2.54
C VAL A 41 12.59 -2.26 -3.30
N ALA A 42 13.72 -2.07 -2.62
CA ALA A 42 14.99 -1.66 -3.22
C ALA A 42 15.88 -2.85 -3.61
N GLY A 43 15.53 -4.07 -3.20
CA GLY A 43 16.37 -5.24 -3.36
C GLY A 43 16.58 -5.71 -4.81
N GLU A 44 15.72 -5.30 -5.71
CA GLU A 44 15.79 -5.67 -7.12
C GLU A 44 15.68 -4.43 -8.00
N PRO A 45 16.82 -3.77 -8.32
CA PRO A 45 16.79 -2.51 -9.05
C PRO A 45 16.23 -2.62 -10.47
N ASP A 46 16.22 -3.80 -11.06
CA ASP A 46 15.67 -4.05 -12.39
C ASP A 46 14.19 -4.44 -12.36
N ARG A 47 13.60 -4.57 -11.17
CA ARG A 47 12.18 -4.89 -11.03
C ARG A 47 11.31 -3.79 -11.65
N PRO A 48 10.22 -4.14 -12.36
CA PRO A 48 9.26 -3.13 -12.79
C PRO A 48 8.77 -2.29 -11.61
N GLY A 49 8.79 -0.97 -11.76
CA GLY A 49 8.40 -0.03 -10.72
C GLY A 49 9.54 0.43 -9.81
N ALA A 50 10.73 -0.15 -9.90
CA ALA A 50 11.86 0.22 -9.03
C ALA A 50 12.24 1.70 -9.17
N ARG A 51 12.20 2.23 -10.39
CA ARG A 51 12.51 3.65 -10.65
C ARG A 51 11.50 4.59 -10.02
N GLU A 52 10.23 4.24 -10.09
CA GLU A 52 9.15 5.04 -9.51
C GLU A 52 9.24 5.07 -7.98
N LEU A 53 9.60 3.95 -7.37
CA LEU A 53 9.81 3.87 -5.93
C LEU A 53 11.02 4.71 -5.50
N ASP A 54 12.14 4.60 -6.22
CA ASP A 54 13.31 5.40 -5.96
C ASP A 54 13.02 6.90 -6.11
N ALA A 55 12.31 7.27 -7.17
CA ALA A 55 11.92 8.66 -7.40
C ALA A 55 11.03 9.20 -6.27
N ALA A 56 10.09 8.41 -5.77
CA ALA A 56 9.23 8.78 -4.65
C ALA A 56 10.03 9.03 -3.37
N MET A 57 11.02 8.20 -3.10
CA MET A 57 11.92 8.38 -1.95
C MET A 57 12.78 9.62 -2.10
N ARG A 58 13.33 9.88 -3.29
CA ARG A 58 14.11 11.09 -3.57
C ARG A 58 13.27 12.36 -3.49
N ALA A 59 12.01 12.29 -3.93
CA ALA A 59 11.09 13.41 -3.83
C ALA A 59 10.67 13.71 -2.39
N GLY A 60 10.89 12.78 -1.47
CA GLY A 60 10.69 12.99 -0.04
C GLY A 60 9.28 12.72 0.46
N TRP A 61 8.37 12.24 -0.39
CA TRP A 61 7.04 11.89 0.08
C TRP A 61 6.89 10.44 0.51
N LEU A 62 7.75 9.54 0.02
CA LEU A 62 7.87 8.17 0.52
C LEU A 62 9.10 8.11 1.43
N ARG A 63 8.88 7.99 2.72
CA ARG A 63 9.94 8.15 3.72
C ARG A 63 10.16 6.90 4.54
N VAL A 64 11.42 6.62 4.83
CA VAL A 64 11.77 5.54 5.75
C VAL A 64 11.67 6.06 7.18
N ALA A 65 10.82 5.42 7.97
CA ALA A 65 10.67 5.75 9.39
C ALA A 65 11.86 5.23 10.18
N PRO A 66 12.20 5.86 11.32
CA PRO A 66 13.13 5.26 12.28
C PRO A 66 12.65 3.87 12.67
N ALA A 67 13.58 2.96 12.98
CA ALA A 67 13.24 1.60 13.38
C ALA A 67 12.26 1.63 14.55
N PRO A 68 11.18 0.82 14.52
CA PRO A 68 10.28 0.71 15.66
C PRO A 68 11.04 0.15 16.87
N PRO A 69 10.71 0.58 18.10
CA PRO A 69 11.42 0.15 19.30
C PRO A 69 11.26 -1.32 19.60
N GLU A 70 10.25 -1.98 19.06
CA GLU A 70 9.98 -3.39 19.29
C GLU A 70 9.85 -4.13 17.97
N THR A 71 10.43 -5.33 17.93
CA THR A 71 10.23 -6.26 16.83
C THR A 71 9.09 -7.19 17.20
N TRP A 72 7.98 -7.06 16.50
CA TRP A 72 6.83 -7.94 16.72
C TRP A 72 6.98 -9.20 15.89
N GLN A 73 6.78 -10.33 16.52
CA GLN A 73 6.68 -11.61 15.83
C GLN A 73 5.20 -11.96 15.74
N LEU A 74 4.66 -11.86 14.54
CA LEU A 74 3.27 -12.19 14.27
C LEU A 74 3.20 -13.46 13.45
N THR A 75 2.30 -14.36 13.84
CA THR A 75 2.19 -15.67 13.21
C THR A 75 1.61 -15.56 11.80
N GLY A 76 2.27 -16.17 10.83
CA GLY A 76 1.75 -16.31 9.49
C GLY A 76 1.97 -15.11 8.57
N ILE A 77 2.65 -14.07 9.04
CA ILE A 77 3.02 -12.91 8.21
C ILE A 77 4.53 -12.72 8.21
N ASP A 78 5.04 -12.06 7.18
CA ASP A 78 6.48 -11.83 7.08
C ASP A 78 6.95 -10.66 7.94
N ALA A 79 8.27 -10.49 8.02
CA ALA A 79 8.89 -9.46 8.84
C ALA A 79 8.54 -8.04 8.37
N GLY A 80 8.43 -7.83 7.07
CA GLY A 80 8.03 -6.53 6.50
C GLY A 80 6.62 -6.13 6.92
N GLU A 81 5.68 -7.05 6.81
CA GLU A 81 4.30 -6.85 7.24
C GLU A 81 4.21 -6.59 8.75
N ALA A 82 4.89 -7.41 9.55
CA ALA A 82 4.92 -7.24 11.00
C ALA A 82 5.51 -5.88 11.39
N SER A 83 6.59 -5.45 10.74
CA SER A 83 7.20 -4.15 11.00
C SER A 83 6.30 -2.98 10.65
N THR A 84 5.52 -3.10 9.58
CA THR A 84 4.56 -2.08 9.15
C THR A 84 3.46 -1.91 10.18
N ILE A 85 2.92 -3.02 10.70
CA ILE A 85 1.90 -3.02 11.74
C ILE A 85 2.47 -2.39 13.03
N ALA A 86 3.68 -2.79 13.43
CA ALA A 86 4.33 -2.24 14.61
C ALA A 86 4.56 -0.73 14.50
N LEU A 87 4.99 -0.26 13.33
CA LEU A 87 5.16 1.17 13.09
C LEU A 87 3.84 1.93 13.21
N ALA A 88 2.80 1.44 12.56
CA ALA A 88 1.49 2.10 12.60
C ALA A 88 0.90 2.14 14.02
N ALA A 89 1.10 1.09 14.79
CA ALA A 89 0.58 1.00 16.14
C ALA A 89 1.18 2.03 17.11
N GLN A 90 2.27 2.68 16.76
CA GLN A 90 2.86 3.77 17.55
C GLN A 90 2.15 5.11 17.39
N HIS A 91 1.21 5.19 16.46
CA HIS A 91 0.54 6.44 16.10
C HIS A 91 -0.97 6.30 16.24
N GLU A 92 -1.60 7.37 16.74
CA GLU A 92 -3.06 7.45 16.76
C GLU A 92 -3.58 7.70 15.35
N ASP A 93 -4.74 7.16 15.04
CA ASP A 93 -5.41 7.34 13.75
C ASP A 93 -4.53 6.97 12.54
N ALA A 94 -3.72 5.93 12.69
CA ALA A 94 -2.87 5.47 11.60
C ALA A 94 -3.67 4.67 10.56
N LEU A 95 -3.24 4.79 9.30
CA LEU A 95 -3.73 3.99 8.20
C LEU A 95 -2.62 3.06 7.72
N VAL A 96 -2.94 1.79 7.54
CA VAL A 96 -2.01 0.78 7.00
C VAL A 96 -2.41 0.44 5.57
N LEU A 97 -1.46 0.54 4.65
CA LEU A 97 -1.65 0.10 3.27
C LEU A 97 -1.06 -1.32 3.15
N MET A 98 -1.93 -2.30 3.06
CA MET A 98 -1.53 -3.70 3.12
C MET A 98 -2.55 -4.55 2.38
N ASP A 99 -2.08 -5.42 1.50
CA ASP A 99 -2.93 -6.22 0.62
C ASP A 99 -3.05 -7.68 1.09
N ASP A 100 -2.10 -8.16 1.88
CA ASP A 100 -2.15 -9.52 2.42
C ASP A 100 -3.31 -9.67 3.41
N ALA A 101 -4.18 -10.68 3.17
CA ALA A 101 -5.39 -10.86 3.97
C ALA A 101 -5.09 -11.14 5.45
N LEU A 102 -4.09 -11.96 5.74
CA LEU A 102 -3.73 -12.30 7.11
C LEU A 102 -3.11 -11.11 7.82
N GLY A 103 -2.20 -10.40 7.15
CA GLY A 103 -1.61 -9.17 7.69
C GLY A 103 -2.66 -8.11 7.97
N ALA A 104 -3.58 -7.90 7.03
CA ALA A 104 -4.68 -6.95 7.18
C ALA A 104 -5.58 -7.31 8.37
N ALA A 105 -5.90 -8.58 8.55
CA ALA A 105 -6.70 -9.04 9.68
C ALA A 105 -5.99 -8.80 11.02
N GLN A 106 -4.69 -9.02 11.08
CA GLN A 106 -3.92 -8.78 12.31
C GLN A 106 -3.81 -7.29 12.62
N ALA A 107 -3.63 -6.45 11.62
CA ALA A 107 -3.64 -4.99 11.78
C ALA A 107 -5.01 -4.51 12.28
N ALA A 108 -6.09 -4.97 11.65
CA ALA A 108 -7.45 -4.63 12.07
C ALA A 108 -7.76 -5.09 13.49
N GLY A 109 -7.26 -6.26 13.88
CA GLY A 109 -7.39 -6.78 15.24
C GLY A 109 -6.72 -5.92 16.30
N ARG A 110 -5.81 -5.05 15.89
CA ARG A 110 -5.14 -4.07 16.76
C ARG A 110 -5.75 -2.68 16.69
N GLY A 111 -6.92 -2.56 16.08
CA GLY A 111 -7.63 -1.28 15.95
C GLY A 111 -7.10 -0.38 14.85
N LEU A 112 -6.27 -0.89 13.94
CA LEU A 112 -5.75 -0.13 12.81
C LEU A 112 -6.70 -0.20 11.63
N GLU A 113 -6.85 0.92 10.93
CA GLU A 113 -7.55 0.95 9.66
C GLU A 113 -6.62 0.45 8.56
N VAL A 114 -7.14 -0.37 7.66
CA VAL A 114 -6.36 -0.97 6.58
C VAL A 114 -7.03 -0.71 5.24
N LEU A 115 -6.22 -0.35 4.23
CA LEU A 115 -6.64 -0.31 2.82
C LEU A 115 -5.72 -1.21 2.00
N GLY A 116 -6.32 -2.07 1.18
CA GLY A 116 -5.61 -2.81 0.13
C GLY A 116 -5.67 -2.05 -1.19
N LEU A 117 -5.16 -2.66 -2.26
CA LEU A 117 -5.17 -2.06 -3.60
C LEU A 117 -6.56 -1.66 -4.06
N ALA A 118 -7.57 -2.50 -3.82
CA ALA A 118 -8.94 -2.19 -4.22
C ALA A 118 -9.43 -0.91 -3.53
N GLY A 119 -9.23 -0.78 -2.23
CA GLY A 119 -9.62 0.41 -1.48
C GLY A 119 -8.87 1.66 -1.93
N LEU A 120 -7.59 1.53 -2.26
CA LEU A 120 -6.77 2.63 -2.78
C LEU A 120 -7.29 3.14 -4.13
N LEU A 121 -7.62 2.23 -5.04
CA LEU A 121 -8.17 2.60 -6.34
C LEU A 121 -9.53 3.26 -6.23
N LEU A 122 -10.38 2.75 -5.35
CA LEU A 122 -11.69 3.36 -5.09
C LEU A 122 -11.54 4.78 -4.52
N ALA A 123 -10.64 4.95 -3.56
CA ALA A 123 -10.34 6.27 -2.98
C ALA A 123 -9.83 7.23 -4.05
N ALA A 124 -8.96 6.77 -4.95
CA ALA A 124 -8.44 7.60 -6.04
C ALA A 124 -9.56 8.06 -6.99
N LYS A 125 -10.50 7.16 -7.32
CA LYS A 125 -11.63 7.53 -8.16
C LYS A 125 -12.55 8.54 -7.46
N ARG A 126 -12.86 8.31 -6.19
CA ARG A 126 -13.69 9.22 -5.40
C ARG A 126 -13.06 10.60 -5.24
N ALA A 127 -11.74 10.66 -5.20
CA ALA A 127 -10.97 11.90 -5.16
C ALA A 127 -10.79 12.53 -6.55
N ARG A 128 -11.32 11.91 -7.60
CA ARG A 128 -11.21 12.35 -9.00
C ARG A 128 -9.78 12.39 -9.53
N LEU A 129 -8.91 11.57 -8.97
CA LEU A 129 -7.53 11.42 -9.45
C LEU A 129 -7.44 10.49 -10.65
N ILE A 130 -8.41 9.59 -10.80
CA ILE A 130 -8.56 8.70 -11.97
C ILE A 130 -10.02 8.72 -12.43
N ASP A 131 -10.23 8.49 -13.72
CA ASP A 131 -11.58 8.45 -14.29
C ASP A 131 -12.28 7.12 -14.08
N ALA A 132 -11.51 6.04 -14.06
CA ALA A 132 -12.04 4.68 -13.88
C ALA A 132 -11.02 3.79 -13.21
N VAL A 133 -11.49 2.83 -12.40
CA VAL A 133 -10.62 1.85 -11.74
C VAL A 133 -10.32 0.67 -12.66
N GLN A 134 -11.23 0.32 -13.54
CA GLN A 134 -11.15 -0.89 -14.37
C GLN A 134 -9.85 -0.99 -15.20
N PRO A 135 -9.37 0.06 -15.88
CA PRO A 135 -8.12 -0.03 -16.62
C PRO A 135 -6.90 -0.34 -15.72
N LEU A 136 -6.86 0.22 -14.51
CA LEU A 136 -5.78 -0.05 -13.57
C LEU A 136 -5.87 -1.48 -13.03
N VAL A 137 -7.06 -1.97 -12.73
CA VAL A 137 -7.28 -3.37 -12.31
C VAL A 137 -6.77 -4.33 -13.38
N ALA A 138 -7.08 -4.07 -14.65
CA ALA A 138 -6.61 -4.89 -15.77
C ALA A 138 -5.09 -4.85 -15.91
N ARG A 139 -4.47 -3.67 -15.77
CA ARG A 139 -3.02 -3.52 -15.84
C ARG A 139 -2.33 -4.23 -14.68
N LEU A 140 -2.86 -4.09 -13.47
CA LEU A 140 -2.34 -4.79 -12.29
C LEU A 140 -2.38 -6.31 -12.50
N ALA A 141 -3.50 -6.84 -13.00
CA ALA A 141 -3.62 -8.28 -13.27
C ALA A 141 -2.57 -8.76 -14.27
N ARG A 142 -2.30 -8.00 -15.32
CA ARG A 142 -1.25 -8.34 -16.29
C ARG A 142 0.15 -8.35 -15.69
N ARG A 143 0.34 -7.67 -14.56
CA ARG A 143 1.62 -7.63 -13.83
C ARG A 143 1.67 -8.59 -12.65
N GLY A 144 0.69 -9.47 -12.52
CA GLY A 144 0.66 -10.48 -11.48
C GLY A 144 -0.04 -10.05 -10.19
N PHE A 145 -0.63 -8.86 -10.15
CA PHE A 145 -1.36 -8.36 -8.99
C PHE A 145 -2.86 -8.54 -9.22
N THR A 146 -3.32 -9.78 -9.12
CA THR A 146 -4.72 -10.14 -9.32
C THR A 146 -5.50 -9.97 -8.02
N MET A 147 -6.73 -9.47 -8.14
CA MET A 147 -7.65 -9.40 -7.02
C MET A 147 -8.56 -10.62 -7.04
N PRO A 148 -8.97 -11.15 -5.87
CA PRO A 148 -10.06 -12.15 -5.84
C PRO A 148 -11.29 -11.61 -6.56
N GLU A 149 -12.02 -12.50 -7.21
CA GLU A 149 -13.16 -12.10 -8.06
C GLU A 149 -14.24 -11.33 -7.29
N ASP A 150 -14.51 -11.74 -6.04
CA ASP A 150 -15.47 -11.04 -5.18
C ASP A 150 -15.00 -9.62 -4.84
N VAL A 151 -13.72 -9.43 -4.59
CA VAL A 151 -13.12 -8.12 -4.32
C VAL A 151 -13.19 -7.24 -5.57
N ARG A 152 -12.81 -7.78 -6.72
CA ARG A 152 -12.85 -7.05 -7.98
C ARG A 152 -14.28 -6.63 -8.34
N SER A 153 -15.22 -7.53 -8.21
CA SER A 153 -16.63 -7.25 -8.51
C SER A 153 -17.21 -6.19 -7.59
N ALA A 154 -16.88 -6.26 -6.29
CA ALA A 154 -17.29 -5.24 -5.32
C ALA A 154 -16.68 -3.89 -5.64
N LEU A 155 -15.39 -3.84 -5.99
CA LEU A 155 -14.71 -2.61 -6.37
C LEU A 155 -15.40 -1.96 -7.57
N LEU A 156 -15.62 -2.70 -8.64
CA LEU A 156 -16.25 -2.15 -9.84
C LEU A 156 -17.66 -1.64 -9.55
N ARG A 157 -18.43 -2.38 -8.76
CA ARG A 157 -19.78 -1.98 -8.37
C ARG A 157 -19.78 -0.69 -7.56
N GLU A 158 -18.93 -0.59 -6.56
CA GLU A 158 -18.82 0.61 -5.72
C GLU A 158 -18.28 1.81 -6.50
N ALA A 159 -17.44 1.55 -7.51
CA ALA A 159 -16.93 2.58 -8.40
C ALA A 159 -17.94 3.00 -9.48
N GLY A 160 -19.10 2.34 -9.56
CA GLY A 160 -20.09 2.61 -10.60
C GLY A 160 -19.68 2.09 -11.98
N GLU A 161 -18.86 1.06 -12.03
CA GLU A 161 -18.32 0.46 -13.25
C GLU A 161 -18.79 -1.00 -13.39
N ARG A 162 -18.61 -1.53 -14.61
CA ARG A 162 -18.96 -2.94 -14.89
C ARG A 162 -17.72 -3.75 -15.24
#